data_5b9cc17232c540d48a8399427143c384
#
_entry.id   5b9cc17232c540d48a8399427143c384
#
_cell.length_a   1.000
_cell.length_b   1.000
_cell.length_c   1.000
_cell.angle_alpha   90.00
_cell.angle_beta   90.00
_cell.angle_gamma   90.00
#
_symmetry.space_group_name_H-M   'P 1'
#
loop_
_entity.id
_entity.type
_entity.pdbx_description
1 polymer ?
#
loop_
_entity_poly.entity_id
_entity_poly.type
_entity_poly.pdbx_seq_one_letter_code
_entity_poly.pdbx_strand_id
1 'polypeptide(L)'
;MRAFIFPGQGSQSVGMGLALSQASATAREVFQEVDEALGQNLFKLMTEGPESDLLLTENAQPAIMAHAIAVLRVLEKEGGLRLAEKADFVAGHSLGEYTALCAAGALDLGVTARLLKLRGQAMQAAVPVGEGAMAALLGADLVKAQAIADAAAQGEVCSVANDNDPSQVVISGAKGAIDRAVGLAKEHGAKRAVLLPVSAPFHCPLMQPAADAMEKALGEVAIRAPLVPVYANVTAAPVSDPDTIRTLLVEQVTGMVRWRESVAAMFDAGVHDYVELGGKVLGAMVKRIAPDAGVTSVVTMDDIEALEKAL
;
A
#
# COMPACT_ATOMS: atom_id res chain seq x y z
N MET A 1 0.77 -8.27 -21.38
CA MET A 1 0.72 -8.75 -19.96
C MET A 1 0.00 -7.72 -19.11
N ARG A 2 -0.63 -8.15 -18.03
CA ARG A 2 -1.42 -7.30 -17.12
C ARG A 2 -1.00 -7.48 -15.67
N ALA A 3 -0.97 -6.38 -14.91
CA ALA A 3 -0.81 -6.41 -13.46
C ALA A 3 -2.04 -5.84 -12.76
N PHE A 4 -2.50 -6.51 -11.70
CA PHE A 4 -3.46 -5.94 -10.77
C PHE A 4 -2.71 -5.30 -9.62
N ILE A 5 -3.02 -4.04 -9.32
CA ILE A 5 -2.33 -3.25 -8.32
C ILE A 5 -3.27 -2.75 -7.24
N PHE A 6 -2.75 -2.67 -6.01
CA PHE A 6 -3.53 -2.39 -4.81
C PHE A 6 -2.98 -1.18 -4.06
N PRO A 7 -3.83 -0.18 -3.76
CA PRO A 7 -3.39 1.09 -3.18
C PRO A 7 -2.91 0.94 -1.74
N GLY A 8 -2.11 1.92 -1.33
CA GLY A 8 -1.67 2.12 0.05
C GLY A 8 -2.48 3.19 0.78
N GLN A 9 -1.95 3.61 1.94
CA GLN A 9 -2.54 4.66 2.77
C GLN A 9 -2.70 5.97 2.00
N GLY A 10 -3.81 6.66 2.23
CA GLY A 10 -4.23 7.86 1.49
C GLY A 10 -5.37 7.60 0.50
N SER A 11 -5.76 6.34 0.29
CA SER A 11 -6.92 5.99 -0.54
C SER A 11 -8.22 5.81 0.25
N GLN A 12 -8.16 5.84 1.60
CA GLN A 12 -9.34 5.78 2.47
C GLN A 12 -10.10 7.11 2.47
N SER A 13 -11.43 6.99 2.56
CA SER A 13 -12.33 8.13 2.74
C SER A 13 -13.64 7.66 3.39
N VAL A 14 -14.26 8.51 4.20
CA VAL A 14 -15.58 8.20 4.77
C VAL A 14 -16.59 8.06 3.64
N GLY A 15 -17.39 7.01 3.69
CA GLY A 15 -18.32 6.59 2.63
C GLY A 15 -17.76 5.49 1.73
N MET A 16 -16.46 5.14 1.85
CA MET A 16 -15.86 4.09 1.05
C MET A 16 -16.55 2.73 1.26
N GLY A 17 -16.84 2.04 0.18
CA GLY A 17 -17.50 0.73 0.18
C GLY A 17 -19.01 0.76 0.37
N LEU A 18 -19.64 1.91 0.75
CA LEU A 18 -21.07 1.98 1.00
C LEU A 18 -21.89 1.63 -0.23
N ALA A 19 -21.69 2.32 -1.35
CA ALA A 19 -22.43 2.07 -2.59
C ALA A 19 -22.21 0.64 -3.11
N LEU A 20 -20.96 0.14 -3.02
CA LEU A 20 -20.62 -1.22 -3.41
C LEU A 20 -21.37 -2.26 -2.56
N SER A 21 -21.44 -2.07 -1.24
CA SER A 21 -22.16 -2.97 -0.34
C SER A 21 -23.69 -2.93 -0.54
N GLN A 22 -24.22 -1.79 -0.94
CA GLN A 22 -25.65 -1.67 -1.25
C GLN A 22 -26.02 -2.42 -2.54
N ALA A 23 -25.12 -2.40 -3.51
CA ALA A 23 -25.33 -3.01 -4.82
C ALA A 23 -25.03 -4.52 -4.85
N SER A 24 -24.07 -5.02 -4.05
CA SER A 24 -23.57 -6.40 -4.10
C SER A 24 -23.62 -7.09 -2.74
N ALA A 25 -24.22 -8.29 -2.71
CA ALA A 25 -24.19 -9.17 -1.53
C ALA A 25 -22.77 -9.69 -1.29
N THR A 26 -22.03 -9.99 -2.35
CA THR A 26 -20.63 -10.43 -2.28
C THR A 26 -19.73 -9.40 -1.59
N ALA A 27 -19.92 -8.12 -1.90
CA ALA A 27 -19.18 -7.05 -1.23
C ALA A 27 -19.53 -6.95 0.26
N ARG A 28 -20.82 -7.09 0.62
CA ARG A 28 -21.25 -7.11 2.04
C ARG A 28 -20.59 -8.24 2.81
N GLU A 29 -20.52 -9.44 2.22
CA GLU A 29 -19.86 -10.61 2.83
C GLU A 29 -18.39 -10.33 3.17
N VAL A 30 -17.67 -9.63 2.29
CA VAL A 30 -16.26 -9.25 2.54
C VAL A 30 -16.14 -8.33 3.74
N PHE A 31 -16.95 -7.27 3.79
CA PHE A 31 -16.91 -6.32 4.92
C PHE A 31 -17.32 -6.99 6.24
N GLN A 32 -18.29 -7.90 6.21
CA GLN A 32 -18.72 -8.68 7.35
C GLN A 32 -17.61 -9.60 7.86
N GLU A 33 -16.96 -10.35 6.97
CA GLU A 33 -15.83 -11.22 7.33
C GLU A 33 -14.68 -10.44 7.97
N VAL A 34 -14.39 -9.24 7.46
CA VAL A 34 -13.35 -8.37 8.06
C VAL A 34 -13.77 -7.88 9.44
N ASP A 35 -15.00 -7.41 9.60
CA ASP A 35 -15.54 -6.98 10.91
C ASP A 35 -15.48 -8.13 11.96
N GLU A 36 -15.90 -9.33 11.56
CA GLU A 36 -15.84 -10.53 12.41
C GLU A 36 -14.40 -10.90 12.77
N ALA A 37 -13.48 -10.87 11.79
CA ALA A 37 -12.08 -11.19 12.00
C ALA A 37 -11.38 -10.24 12.97
N LEU A 38 -11.79 -8.96 12.96
CA LEU A 38 -11.22 -7.92 13.82
C LEU A 38 -11.96 -7.81 15.17
N GLY A 39 -13.17 -8.36 15.30
CA GLY A 39 -14.04 -8.08 16.44
C GLY A 39 -14.38 -6.59 16.56
N GLN A 40 -14.41 -5.88 15.45
CA GLN A 40 -14.60 -4.43 15.35
C GLN A 40 -15.57 -4.13 14.22
N ASN A 41 -16.46 -3.15 14.41
CA ASN A 41 -17.31 -2.66 13.34
C ASN A 41 -16.56 -1.66 12.44
N LEU A 42 -15.57 -2.17 11.70
CA LEU A 42 -14.73 -1.37 10.81
C LEU A 42 -15.56 -0.82 9.65
N PHE A 43 -16.51 -1.60 9.11
CA PHE A 43 -17.33 -1.16 8.00
C PHE A 43 -18.19 0.06 8.37
N LYS A 44 -18.71 0.12 9.59
CA LYS A 44 -19.40 1.32 10.08
C LYS A 44 -18.47 2.53 10.12
N LEU A 45 -17.22 2.35 10.57
CA LEU A 45 -16.21 3.42 10.56
C LEU A 45 -15.90 3.87 9.12
N MET A 46 -15.78 2.93 8.18
CA MET A 46 -15.55 3.23 6.76
C MET A 46 -16.69 4.07 6.15
N THR A 47 -17.93 3.81 6.52
CA THR A 47 -19.10 4.42 5.89
C THR A 47 -19.60 5.69 6.58
N GLU A 48 -19.49 5.75 7.91
CA GLU A 48 -20.04 6.82 8.73
C GLU A 48 -18.97 7.69 9.41
N GLY A 49 -17.73 7.22 9.48
CA GLY A 49 -16.64 7.90 10.17
C GLY A 49 -16.71 7.78 11.70
N PRO A 50 -16.05 8.67 12.43
CA PRO A 50 -15.45 9.93 11.98
C PRO A 50 -14.17 9.74 11.15
N GLU A 51 -13.85 10.73 10.31
CA GLU A 51 -12.67 10.71 9.45
C GLU A 51 -11.36 10.59 10.25
N SER A 52 -11.28 11.27 11.41
CA SER A 52 -10.12 11.20 12.31
C SER A 52 -9.77 9.77 12.71
N ASP A 53 -10.77 8.95 12.97
CA ASP A 53 -10.58 7.56 13.40
C ASP A 53 -10.23 6.65 12.23
N LEU A 54 -10.81 6.92 11.05
CA LEU A 54 -10.48 6.19 9.83
C LEU A 54 -9.04 6.49 9.34
N LEU A 55 -8.53 7.69 9.61
CA LEU A 55 -7.16 8.09 9.28
C LEU A 55 -6.11 7.40 10.17
N LEU A 56 -6.47 6.91 11.35
CA LEU A 56 -5.55 6.12 12.16
C LEU A 56 -5.07 4.90 11.38
N THR A 57 -3.76 4.73 11.30
CA THR A 57 -3.18 3.69 10.42
C THR A 57 -3.66 2.28 10.77
N GLU A 58 -3.97 2.01 12.03
CA GLU A 58 -4.56 0.74 12.48
C GLU A 58 -5.96 0.44 11.92
N ASN A 59 -6.70 1.47 11.52
CA ASN A 59 -8.01 1.38 10.89
C ASN A 59 -7.91 1.53 9.36
N ALA A 60 -7.10 2.47 8.90
CA ALA A 60 -6.91 2.73 7.47
C ALA A 60 -6.40 1.50 6.71
N GLN A 61 -5.41 0.79 7.27
CA GLN A 61 -4.80 -0.35 6.59
C GLN A 61 -5.82 -1.48 6.31
N PRO A 62 -6.55 -2.03 7.28
CA PRO A 62 -7.55 -3.05 7.01
C PRO A 62 -8.75 -2.51 6.22
N ALA A 63 -9.12 -1.23 6.34
CA ALA A 63 -10.22 -0.65 5.57
C ALA A 63 -9.92 -0.57 4.07
N ILE A 64 -8.73 -0.12 3.70
CA ILE A 64 -8.27 -0.05 2.30
C ILE A 64 -8.21 -1.46 1.69
N MET A 65 -7.65 -2.41 2.43
CA MET A 65 -7.60 -3.82 2.01
C MET A 65 -9.00 -4.39 1.82
N ALA A 66 -9.91 -4.21 2.78
CA ALA A 66 -11.27 -4.72 2.70
C ALA A 66 -12.02 -4.19 1.48
N HIS A 67 -11.88 -2.89 1.19
CA HIS A 67 -12.51 -2.28 0.02
C HIS A 67 -11.96 -2.86 -1.29
N ALA A 68 -10.64 -2.98 -1.43
CA ALA A 68 -10.02 -3.53 -2.63
C ALA A 68 -10.39 -5.01 -2.85
N ILE A 69 -10.42 -5.81 -1.79
CA ILE A 69 -10.84 -7.22 -1.88
C ILE A 69 -12.34 -7.34 -2.16
N ALA A 70 -13.19 -6.44 -1.64
CA ALA A 70 -14.61 -6.41 -1.99
C ALA A 70 -14.80 -6.17 -3.50
N VAL A 71 -14.08 -5.21 -4.10
CA VAL A 71 -14.10 -4.98 -5.55
C VAL A 71 -13.65 -6.24 -6.30
N LEU A 72 -12.57 -6.87 -5.90
CA LEU A 72 -12.08 -8.11 -6.54
C LEU A 72 -13.09 -9.24 -6.43
N ARG A 73 -13.69 -9.46 -5.27
CA ARG A 73 -14.68 -10.53 -5.05
C ARG A 73 -15.94 -10.36 -5.89
N VAL A 74 -16.38 -9.12 -6.10
CA VAL A 74 -17.49 -8.84 -7.02
C VAL A 74 -17.11 -9.20 -8.44
N LEU A 75 -15.95 -8.76 -8.92
CA LEU A 75 -15.40 -9.14 -10.23
C LEU A 75 -15.30 -10.66 -10.41
N GLU A 76 -14.87 -11.38 -9.37
CA GLU A 76 -14.71 -12.85 -9.43
C GLU A 76 -16.05 -13.60 -9.40
N LYS A 77 -16.93 -13.28 -8.43
CA LYS A 77 -18.15 -14.05 -8.19
C LYS A 77 -19.32 -13.64 -9.09
N GLU A 78 -19.43 -12.35 -9.40
CA GLU A 78 -20.52 -11.80 -10.18
C GLU A 78 -20.10 -11.58 -11.65
N GLY A 79 -18.86 -11.12 -11.89
CA GLY A 79 -18.29 -10.88 -13.21
C GLY A 79 -17.58 -12.08 -13.83
N GLY A 80 -17.37 -13.17 -13.08
CA GLY A 80 -16.70 -14.38 -13.58
C GLY A 80 -15.21 -14.22 -13.85
N LEU A 81 -14.59 -13.15 -13.37
CA LEU A 81 -13.14 -12.94 -13.50
C LEU A 81 -12.38 -14.03 -12.72
N ARG A 82 -11.31 -14.53 -13.30
CA ARG A 82 -10.33 -15.39 -12.62
C ARG A 82 -8.99 -14.70 -12.59
N LEU A 83 -8.57 -14.26 -11.41
CA LEU A 83 -7.32 -13.50 -11.27
C LEU A 83 -6.13 -14.25 -11.89
N ALA A 84 -6.01 -15.55 -11.64
CA ALA A 84 -4.93 -16.38 -12.18
C ALA A 84 -4.89 -16.49 -13.72
N GLU A 85 -6.00 -16.18 -14.40
CA GLU A 85 -6.10 -16.21 -15.87
C GLU A 85 -5.95 -14.82 -16.49
N LYS A 86 -6.17 -13.77 -15.69
CA LYS A 86 -6.24 -12.37 -16.17
C LYS A 86 -5.06 -11.51 -15.70
N ALA A 87 -4.32 -11.96 -14.69
CA ALA A 87 -3.13 -11.29 -14.17
C ALA A 87 -1.87 -12.10 -14.46
N ASP A 88 -0.82 -11.42 -14.86
CA ASP A 88 0.54 -11.99 -14.90
C ASP A 88 1.28 -11.72 -13.59
N PHE A 89 0.97 -10.60 -12.95
CA PHE A 89 1.50 -10.18 -11.66
C PHE A 89 0.44 -9.48 -10.82
N VAL A 90 0.68 -9.49 -9.50
CA VAL A 90 0.01 -8.58 -8.58
C VAL A 90 1.07 -7.75 -7.83
N ALA A 91 0.73 -6.52 -7.49
CA ALA A 91 1.59 -5.65 -6.71
C ALA A 91 0.74 -4.72 -5.82
N GLY A 92 1.32 -4.25 -4.73
CA GLY A 92 0.63 -3.29 -3.87
C GLY A 92 1.61 -2.36 -3.18
N HIS A 93 1.18 -1.14 -2.90
CA HIS A 93 2.00 -0.14 -2.25
C HIS A 93 1.89 -0.26 -0.73
N SER A 94 2.99 -0.57 -0.03
CA SER A 94 3.03 -0.73 1.43
C SER A 94 2.00 -1.76 1.94
N LEU A 95 0.97 -1.34 2.68
CA LEU A 95 -0.14 -2.23 3.08
C LEU A 95 -0.79 -2.96 1.88
N GLY A 96 -0.76 -2.35 0.71
CA GLY A 96 -1.28 -2.93 -0.52
C GLY A 96 -0.58 -4.22 -0.95
N GLU A 97 0.65 -4.45 -0.52
CA GLU A 97 1.35 -5.73 -0.75
C GLU A 97 0.64 -6.89 -0.01
N TYR A 98 0.13 -6.65 1.20
CA TYR A 98 -0.72 -7.60 1.91
C TYR A 98 -2.04 -7.83 1.17
N THR A 99 -2.63 -6.77 0.62
CA THR A 99 -3.84 -6.87 -0.21
C THR A 99 -3.57 -7.70 -1.46
N ALA A 100 -2.44 -7.49 -2.14
CA ALA A 100 -2.02 -8.27 -3.31
C ALA A 100 -1.84 -9.75 -2.98
N LEU A 101 -1.23 -10.07 -1.82
CA LEU A 101 -1.08 -11.44 -1.33
C LEU A 101 -2.44 -12.09 -1.02
N CYS A 102 -3.37 -11.34 -0.41
CA CYS A 102 -4.73 -11.81 -0.18
C CYS A 102 -5.47 -12.07 -1.50
N ALA A 103 -5.37 -11.15 -2.45
CA ALA A 103 -5.95 -11.28 -3.79
C ALA A 103 -5.42 -12.51 -4.54
N ALA A 104 -4.11 -12.77 -4.44
CA ALA A 104 -3.47 -13.94 -5.04
C ALA A 104 -3.63 -15.24 -4.23
N GLY A 105 -4.43 -15.26 -3.17
CA GLY A 105 -4.71 -16.45 -2.37
C GLY A 105 -3.59 -16.91 -1.45
N ALA A 106 -2.52 -16.12 -1.29
CA ALA A 106 -1.42 -16.44 -0.39
C ALA A 106 -1.80 -16.26 1.10
N LEU A 107 -2.69 -15.33 1.39
CA LEU A 107 -3.25 -15.07 2.72
C LEU A 107 -4.78 -15.10 2.67
N ASP A 108 -5.42 -15.63 3.71
CA ASP A 108 -6.87 -15.57 3.87
C ASP A 108 -7.29 -14.15 4.29
N LEU A 109 -8.51 -13.73 3.90
CA LEU A 109 -9.02 -12.38 4.14
C LEU A 109 -8.99 -11.99 5.63
N GLY A 110 -9.56 -12.84 6.50
CA GLY A 110 -9.57 -12.56 7.94
C GLY A 110 -8.16 -12.53 8.57
N VAL A 111 -7.23 -13.36 8.07
CA VAL A 111 -5.81 -13.32 8.49
C VAL A 111 -5.18 -11.99 8.07
N THR A 112 -5.39 -11.58 6.82
CA THR A 112 -4.87 -10.33 6.28
C THR A 112 -5.39 -9.12 7.06
N ALA A 113 -6.67 -9.11 7.40
CA ALA A 113 -7.28 -8.05 8.21
C ALA A 113 -6.60 -7.92 9.59
N ARG A 114 -6.41 -9.04 10.29
CA ARG A 114 -5.72 -9.05 11.59
C ARG A 114 -4.25 -8.63 11.50
N LEU A 115 -3.53 -9.10 10.49
CA LEU A 115 -2.14 -8.69 10.26
C LEU A 115 -2.03 -7.18 10.01
N LEU A 116 -2.91 -6.61 9.18
CA LEU A 116 -2.90 -5.18 8.89
C LEU A 116 -3.33 -4.32 10.08
N LYS A 117 -4.29 -4.79 10.89
CA LYS A 117 -4.65 -4.13 12.16
C LYS A 117 -3.45 -4.10 13.11
N LEU A 118 -2.79 -5.24 13.31
CA LEU A 118 -1.60 -5.34 14.15
C LEU A 118 -0.46 -4.48 13.61
N ARG A 119 -0.23 -4.53 12.28
CA ARG A 119 0.80 -3.73 11.63
C ARG A 119 0.59 -2.24 11.88
N GLY A 120 -0.63 -1.75 11.72
CA GLY A 120 -0.97 -0.36 12.00
C GLY A 120 -0.74 0.01 13.47
N GLN A 121 -1.18 -0.83 14.41
CA GLN A 121 -0.96 -0.63 15.84
C GLN A 121 0.52 -0.62 16.21
N ALA A 122 1.28 -1.59 15.71
CA ALA A 122 2.72 -1.70 15.98
C ALA A 122 3.50 -0.50 15.41
N MET A 123 3.18 -0.08 14.19
CA MET A 123 3.81 1.09 13.58
C MET A 123 3.49 2.38 14.34
N GLN A 124 2.26 2.55 14.81
CA GLN A 124 1.87 3.70 15.62
C GLN A 124 2.57 3.71 16.99
N ALA A 125 2.76 2.55 17.58
CA ALA A 125 3.40 2.41 18.89
C ALA A 125 4.94 2.48 18.84
N ALA A 126 5.56 2.28 17.68
CA ALA A 126 7.00 2.22 17.52
C ALA A 126 7.73 3.53 17.87
N VAL A 127 7.08 4.66 17.63
CA VAL A 127 7.61 6.00 17.91
C VAL A 127 6.52 6.84 18.56
N PRO A 128 6.82 7.55 19.68
CA PRO A 128 5.86 8.46 20.28
C PRO A 128 5.35 9.52 19.29
N VAL A 129 4.09 9.88 19.41
CA VAL A 129 3.47 10.90 18.55
C VAL A 129 4.25 12.22 18.66
N GLY A 130 4.63 12.78 17.51
CA GLY A 130 5.39 14.04 17.44
C GLY A 130 6.91 13.87 17.43
N GLU A 131 7.45 12.67 17.66
CA GLU A 131 8.90 12.41 17.59
C GLU A 131 9.36 11.94 16.19
N GLY A 132 8.46 11.44 15.38
CA GLY A 132 8.71 11.06 13.99
C GLY A 132 7.87 11.87 13.01
N ALA A 133 8.31 11.93 11.76
CA ALA A 133 7.60 12.60 10.68
C ALA A 133 7.95 12.00 9.30
N MET A 134 7.15 12.36 8.30
CA MET A 134 7.40 12.07 6.89
C MET A 134 7.18 13.31 6.05
N ALA A 135 7.92 13.43 4.96
CA ALA A 135 7.74 14.52 3.99
C ALA A 135 7.85 14.01 2.55
N ALA A 136 6.95 14.47 1.70
CA ALA A 136 7.02 14.26 0.26
C ALA A 136 7.91 15.33 -0.38
N LEU A 137 8.92 14.89 -1.12
CA LEU A 137 9.83 15.71 -1.90
C LEU A 137 9.33 15.74 -3.36
N LEU A 138 8.70 16.82 -3.75
CA LEU A 138 8.14 16.99 -5.09
C LEU A 138 9.18 17.59 -6.04
N GLY A 139 9.28 17.01 -7.24
CA GLY A 139 10.29 17.39 -8.23
C GLY A 139 11.71 16.89 -7.88
N ALA A 140 11.82 15.94 -6.95
CA ALA A 140 13.04 15.24 -6.61
C ALA A 140 12.96 13.78 -7.08
N ASP A 141 14.01 13.28 -7.68
CA ASP A 141 14.27 11.88 -7.92
C ASP A 141 14.94 11.23 -6.69
N LEU A 142 15.15 9.92 -6.75
CA LEU A 142 15.75 9.16 -5.66
C LEU A 142 17.13 9.69 -5.25
N VAL A 143 17.97 10.12 -6.21
CA VAL A 143 19.34 10.63 -5.95
C VAL A 143 19.28 11.93 -5.13
N LYS A 144 18.42 12.87 -5.54
CA LYS A 144 18.21 14.12 -4.81
C LYS A 144 17.61 13.88 -3.44
N ALA A 145 16.61 12.99 -3.35
CA ALA A 145 15.98 12.65 -2.08
C ALA A 145 16.98 12.03 -1.09
N GLN A 146 17.87 11.16 -1.55
CA GLN A 146 18.92 10.58 -0.72
C GLN A 146 19.90 11.67 -0.25
N ALA A 147 20.33 12.57 -1.13
CA ALA A 147 21.21 13.68 -0.75
C ALA A 147 20.57 14.61 0.29
N ILE A 148 19.27 14.88 0.17
CA ILE A 148 18.51 15.66 1.16
C ILE A 148 18.47 14.92 2.50
N ALA A 149 18.16 13.63 2.50
CA ALA A 149 18.09 12.81 3.71
C ALA A 149 19.44 12.76 4.42
N ASP A 150 20.53 12.52 3.68
CA ASP A 150 21.90 12.45 4.23
C ASP A 150 22.33 13.78 4.86
N ALA A 151 22.07 14.91 4.18
CA ALA A 151 22.39 16.23 4.68
C ALA A 151 21.57 16.62 5.93
N ALA A 152 20.32 16.15 6.00
CA ALA A 152 19.41 16.46 7.11
C ALA A 152 19.59 15.55 8.32
N ALA A 153 20.16 14.36 8.19
CA ALA A 153 20.24 13.35 9.23
C ALA A 153 20.97 13.87 10.48
N GLN A 154 22.19 14.39 10.35
CA GLN A 154 22.98 14.96 11.44
C GLN A 154 23.01 14.10 12.72
N GLY A 155 23.10 12.78 12.56
CA GLY A 155 23.10 11.82 13.68
C GLY A 155 21.72 11.28 14.06
N GLU A 156 20.64 11.78 13.47
CA GLU A 156 19.28 11.26 13.61
C GLU A 156 18.88 10.44 12.38
N VAL A 157 17.83 9.63 12.51
CA VAL A 157 17.27 8.89 11.37
C VAL A 157 16.58 9.84 10.39
N CYS A 158 17.02 9.80 9.14
CA CYS A 158 16.36 10.40 8.00
C CYS A 158 16.63 9.50 6.79
N SER A 159 15.62 8.84 6.28
CA SER A 159 15.76 7.82 5.23
C SER A 159 14.77 8.05 4.11
N VAL A 160 15.10 7.61 2.90
CA VAL A 160 14.11 7.49 1.84
C VAL A 160 13.16 6.35 2.18
N ALA A 161 11.87 6.66 2.24
CA ALA A 161 10.80 5.73 2.63
C ALA A 161 10.01 5.18 1.44
N ASN A 162 9.70 6.03 0.46
CA ASN A 162 8.95 5.65 -0.73
C ASN A 162 9.55 6.30 -1.98
N ASP A 163 10.01 5.48 -2.92
CA ASP A 163 10.34 5.92 -4.28
C ASP A 163 9.11 5.73 -5.16
N ASN A 164 8.24 6.75 -5.19
CA ASN A 164 6.89 6.63 -5.76
C ASN A 164 6.87 6.79 -7.28
N ASP A 165 7.60 7.77 -7.81
CA ASP A 165 7.70 8.03 -9.24
C ASP A 165 8.91 8.98 -9.53
N PRO A 166 9.26 9.26 -10.80
CA PRO A 166 10.43 10.08 -11.14
C PRO A 166 10.45 11.48 -10.54
N SER A 167 9.33 11.94 -9.99
CA SER A 167 9.17 13.31 -9.46
C SER A 167 8.65 13.39 -8.03
N GLN A 168 8.45 12.24 -7.38
CA GLN A 168 7.91 12.18 -6.02
C GLN A 168 8.57 11.08 -5.21
N VAL A 169 9.36 11.47 -4.24
CA VAL A 169 10.00 10.61 -3.25
C VAL A 169 9.59 11.05 -1.86
N VAL A 170 9.32 10.11 -0.97
CA VAL A 170 8.98 10.39 0.42
C VAL A 170 10.17 10.02 1.31
N ILE A 171 10.49 10.92 2.24
CA ILE A 171 11.47 10.69 3.31
C ILE A 171 10.78 10.53 4.65
N SER A 172 11.40 9.77 5.55
CA SER A 172 10.87 9.40 6.87
C SER A 172 11.97 9.35 7.90
N GLY A 173 11.66 9.76 9.13
CA GLY A 173 12.64 9.71 10.20
C GLY A 173 12.25 10.50 11.43
N ALA A 174 13.26 10.87 12.22
CA ALA A 174 13.08 11.73 13.38
C ALA A 174 12.54 13.10 12.95
N LYS A 175 11.62 13.65 13.75
CA LYS A 175 10.95 14.91 13.43
C LYS A 175 11.95 16.03 13.14
N GLY A 176 12.99 16.19 13.97
CA GLY A 176 14.03 17.21 13.79
C GLY A 176 14.78 17.05 12.47
N ALA A 177 15.10 15.82 12.07
CA ALA A 177 15.75 15.54 10.80
C ALA A 177 14.83 15.84 9.61
N ILE A 178 13.54 15.48 9.69
CA ILE A 178 12.58 15.78 8.63
C ILE A 178 12.33 17.29 8.51
N ASP A 179 12.25 18.01 9.61
CA ASP A 179 12.12 19.48 9.59
C ASP A 179 13.33 20.15 8.90
N ARG A 180 14.56 19.67 9.17
CA ARG A 180 15.79 20.12 8.47
C ARG A 180 15.72 19.79 6.98
N ALA A 181 15.30 18.56 6.64
CA ALA A 181 15.17 18.13 5.24
C ALA A 181 14.20 19.00 4.44
N VAL A 182 13.07 19.39 5.04
CA VAL A 182 12.12 20.33 4.43
C VAL A 182 12.78 21.67 4.15
N GLY A 183 13.61 22.19 5.09
CA GLY A 183 14.37 23.42 4.91
C GLY A 183 15.42 23.35 3.79
N LEU A 184 16.10 22.22 3.67
CA LEU A 184 17.18 21.97 2.70
C LEU A 184 16.68 21.57 1.30
N ALA A 185 15.42 21.17 1.17
CA ALA A 185 14.89 20.53 -0.04
C ALA A 185 15.14 21.33 -1.32
N LYS A 186 14.92 22.65 -1.29
CA LYS A 186 15.11 23.52 -2.47
C LYS A 186 16.57 23.66 -2.87
N GLU A 187 17.50 23.77 -1.90
CA GLU A 187 18.94 23.85 -2.15
C GLU A 187 19.45 22.58 -2.86
N HIS A 188 18.87 21.43 -2.53
CA HIS A 188 19.21 20.13 -3.13
C HIS A 188 18.35 19.80 -4.37
N GLY A 189 17.64 20.79 -4.93
CA GLY A 189 16.98 20.66 -6.24
C GLY A 189 15.59 20.05 -6.24
N ALA A 190 14.93 19.91 -5.07
CA ALA A 190 13.51 19.63 -5.00
C ALA A 190 12.71 20.91 -5.27
N LYS A 191 11.59 20.81 -5.98
CA LYS A 191 10.70 21.95 -6.21
C LYS A 191 9.96 22.36 -4.93
N ARG A 192 9.55 21.36 -4.14
CA ARG A 192 8.78 21.55 -2.92
C ARG A 192 8.93 20.36 -1.99
N ALA A 193 8.94 20.60 -0.69
CA ALA A 193 8.76 19.58 0.34
C ALA A 193 7.45 19.82 1.09
N VAL A 194 6.69 18.76 1.35
CA VAL A 194 5.39 18.80 2.02
C VAL A 194 5.38 17.78 3.15
N LEU A 195 5.21 18.25 4.38
CA LEU A 195 4.97 17.34 5.51
C LEU A 195 3.68 16.55 5.29
N LEU A 196 3.76 15.25 5.50
CA LEU A 196 2.60 14.37 5.39
C LEU A 196 1.81 14.36 6.71
N PRO A 197 0.46 14.30 6.65
CA PRO A 197 -0.39 14.23 7.83
C PRO A 197 -0.42 12.80 8.39
N VAL A 198 0.74 12.28 8.79
CA VAL A 198 0.91 10.96 9.39
C VAL A 198 1.45 11.09 10.79
N SER A 199 1.11 10.14 11.65
CA SER A 199 1.45 10.15 13.07
C SER A 199 2.69 9.33 13.42
N ALA A 200 3.30 8.66 12.43
CA ALA A 200 4.49 7.83 12.61
C ALA A 200 5.40 7.87 11.38
N PRO A 201 6.73 7.69 11.57
CA PRO A 201 7.71 7.70 10.50
C PRO A 201 7.82 6.31 9.86
N PHE A 202 6.91 5.98 8.94
CA PHE A 202 6.87 4.68 8.27
C PHE A 202 8.12 4.43 7.40
N HIS A 203 8.44 3.15 7.18
CA HIS A 203 9.48 2.71 6.24
C HIS A 203 10.88 3.31 6.51
N CYS A 204 11.27 3.37 7.78
CA CYS A 204 12.61 3.76 8.20
C CYS A 204 13.05 2.94 9.42
N PRO A 205 14.33 3.00 9.82
CA PRO A 205 14.86 2.22 10.97
C PRO A 205 14.12 2.41 12.30
N LEU A 206 13.43 3.55 12.49
CA LEU A 206 12.63 3.79 13.71
C LEU A 206 11.42 2.84 13.83
N MET A 207 11.05 2.16 12.74
CA MET A 207 9.98 1.15 12.74
C MET A 207 10.45 -0.24 13.18
N GLN A 208 11.69 -0.42 13.65
CA GLN A 208 12.18 -1.74 14.05
C GLN A 208 11.28 -2.45 15.07
N PRO A 209 10.71 -1.79 16.11
CA PRO A 209 9.79 -2.45 17.03
C PRO A 209 8.53 -3.00 16.32
N ALA A 210 8.07 -2.34 15.27
CA ALA A 210 6.95 -2.83 14.46
C ALA A 210 7.37 -4.01 13.56
N ALA A 211 8.59 -4.00 13.04
CA ALA A 211 9.14 -5.13 12.27
C ALA A 211 9.24 -6.39 13.15
N ASP A 212 9.71 -6.26 14.38
CA ASP A 212 9.82 -7.36 15.36
C ASP A 212 8.43 -7.94 15.69
N ALA A 213 7.42 -7.08 15.87
CA ALA A 213 6.05 -7.51 16.10
C ALA A 213 5.45 -8.24 14.87
N MET A 214 5.76 -7.76 13.66
CA MET A 214 5.30 -8.39 12.42
C MET A 214 6.03 -9.70 12.14
N GLU A 215 7.31 -9.81 12.45
CA GLU A 215 8.06 -11.08 12.35
C GLU A 215 7.39 -12.18 13.17
N LYS A 216 7.05 -11.87 14.43
CA LYS A 216 6.33 -12.79 15.28
C LYS A 216 4.97 -13.17 14.70
N ALA A 217 4.15 -12.20 14.33
CA ALA A 217 2.80 -12.44 13.81
C ALA A 217 2.81 -13.23 12.49
N LEU A 218 3.72 -12.89 11.58
CA LEU A 218 3.89 -13.61 10.32
C LEU A 218 4.42 -15.03 10.52
N GLY A 219 5.18 -15.27 11.59
CA GLY A 219 5.62 -16.62 11.98
C GLY A 219 4.48 -17.54 12.44
N GLU A 220 3.38 -16.96 12.91
CA GLU A 220 2.21 -17.69 13.43
C GLU A 220 1.13 -17.97 12.37
N VAL A 221 1.25 -17.42 11.16
CA VAL A 221 0.26 -17.60 10.09
C VAL A 221 0.79 -18.43 8.93
N ALA A 222 -0.10 -19.17 8.29
CA ALA A 222 0.20 -19.88 7.07
C ALA A 222 0.20 -18.92 5.87
N ILE A 223 1.32 -18.83 5.16
CA ILE A 223 1.41 -18.19 3.86
C ILE A 223 1.50 -19.27 2.81
N ARG A 224 0.65 -19.22 1.79
CA ARG A 224 0.66 -20.13 0.65
C ARG A 224 1.40 -19.50 -0.52
N ALA A 225 1.81 -20.33 -1.48
CA ALA A 225 2.28 -19.81 -2.75
C ALA A 225 1.14 -19.03 -3.45
N PRO A 226 1.37 -17.79 -3.89
CA PRO A 226 0.36 -17.01 -4.58
C PRO A 226 0.02 -17.61 -5.96
N LEU A 227 -1.23 -17.42 -6.39
CA LEU A 227 -1.71 -17.87 -7.71
C LEU A 227 -0.94 -17.25 -8.88
N VAL A 228 -0.46 -16.03 -8.69
CA VAL A 228 0.41 -15.29 -9.60
C VAL A 228 1.51 -14.60 -8.79
N PRO A 229 2.72 -14.38 -9.34
CA PRO A 229 3.80 -13.74 -8.59
C PRO A 229 3.41 -12.36 -8.07
N VAL A 230 3.87 -12.04 -6.85
CA VAL A 230 3.69 -10.74 -6.21
C VAL A 230 4.98 -9.94 -6.35
N TYR A 231 4.92 -8.69 -6.81
CA TYR A 231 6.08 -7.80 -6.76
C TYR A 231 6.27 -7.27 -5.34
N ALA A 232 7.41 -7.62 -4.74
CA ALA A 232 7.75 -7.22 -3.39
C ALA A 232 8.31 -5.80 -3.35
N ASN A 233 7.85 -4.98 -2.38
CA ASN A 233 8.20 -3.56 -2.29
C ASN A 233 9.70 -3.33 -2.07
N VAL A 234 10.36 -4.14 -1.25
CA VAL A 234 11.77 -3.92 -0.88
C VAL A 234 12.79 -4.41 -1.91
N THR A 235 12.39 -5.32 -2.79
CA THR A 235 13.28 -5.87 -3.85
C THR A 235 12.93 -5.36 -5.24
N ALA A 236 11.73 -4.83 -5.45
CA ALA A 236 11.18 -4.48 -6.76
C ALA A 236 11.25 -5.65 -7.76
N ALA A 237 11.02 -6.87 -7.26
CA ALA A 237 11.11 -8.11 -8.02
C ALA A 237 9.94 -9.05 -7.69
N PRO A 238 9.54 -9.93 -8.63
CA PRO A 238 8.48 -10.89 -8.39
C PRO A 238 8.93 -11.99 -7.42
N VAL A 239 8.04 -12.38 -6.52
CA VAL A 239 8.23 -13.45 -5.56
C VAL A 239 7.01 -14.36 -5.51
N SER A 240 7.25 -15.68 -5.31
CA SER A 240 6.18 -16.69 -5.16
C SER A 240 6.45 -17.66 -4.03
N ASP A 241 7.67 -17.70 -3.50
CA ASP A 241 8.04 -18.59 -2.39
C ASP A 241 7.51 -18.05 -1.07
N PRO A 242 6.71 -18.83 -0.30
CA PRO A 242 6.08 -18.36 0.94
C PRO A 242 7.07 -17.89 2.02
N ASP A 243 8.21 -18.56 2.17
CA ASP A 243 9.18 -18.22 3.20
C ASP A 243 9.92 -16.90 2.82
N THR A 244 10.23 -16.75 1.54
CA THR A 244 10.77 -15.49 1.01
C THR A 244 9.76 -14.34 1.18
N ILE A 245 8.48 -14.56 0.86
CA ILE A 245 7.42 -13.56 1.07
C ILE A 245 7.37 -13.13 2.54
N ARG A 246 7.40 -14.09 3.47
CA ARG A 246 7.41 -13.82 4.91
C ARG A 246 8.56 -12.90 5.31
N THR A 247 9.77 -13.22 4.87
CA THR A 247 10.98 -12.43 5.15
C THR A 247 10.86 -11.01 4.60
N LEU A 248 10.45 -10.88 3.33
CA LEU A 248 10.32 -9.59 2.65
C LEU A 248 9.22 -8.70 3.27
N LEU A 249 8.14 -9.28 3.80
CA LEU A 249 7.10 -8.51 4.53
C LEU A 249 7.63 -7.94 5.85
N VAL A 250 8.53 -8.63 6.54
CA VAL A 250 9.20 -8.11 7.73
C VAL A 250 10.15 -6.96 7.36
N GLU A 251 10.99 -7.18 6.35
CA GLU A 251 11.93 -6.17 5.85
C GLU A 251 11.21 -4.90 5.35
N GLN A 252 10.01 -5.05 4.78
CA GLN A 252 9.19 -3.95 4.28
C GLN A 252 8.83 -2.92 5.35
N VAL A 253 8.72 -3.32 6.63
CA VAL A 253 8.30 -2.43 7.72
C VAL A 253 9.29 -1.29 7.93
N THR A 254 10.59 -1.59 7.81
CA THR A 254 11.69 -0.62 7.95
C THR A 254 12.31 -0.20 6.62
N GLY A 255 12.00 -0.93 5.54
CA GLY A 255 12.59 -0.77 4.23
C GLY A 255 11.82 0.18 3.32
N MET A 256 12.51 0.71 2.33
CA MET A 256 11.94 1.59 1.30
C MET A 256 10.95 0.84 0.41
N VAL A 257 9.80 1.45 0.15
CA VAL A 257 8.88 1.02 -0.88
C VAL A 257 9.42 1.47 -2.25
N ARG A 258 9.96 0.52 -3.01
CA ARG A 258 10.56 0.74 -4.35
C ARG A 258 9.49 0.66 -5.44
N TRP A 259 8.46 1.52 -5.31
CA TRP A 259 7.30 1.46 -6.20
C TRP A 259 7.63 1.81 -7.65
N ARG A 260 8.40 2.88 -7.85
CA ARG A 260 8.86 3.29 -9.19
C ARG A 260 9.63 2.17 -9.89
N GLU A 261 10.54 1.52 -9.18
CA GLU A 261 11.32 0.41 -9.73
C GLU A 261 10.45 -0.82 -10.00
N SER A 262 9.47 -1.12 -9.13
CA SER A 262 8.54 -2.23 -9.33
C SER A 262 7.70 -2.05 -10.59
N VAL A 263 7.16 -0.85 -10.82
CA VAL A 263 6.38 -0.54 -12.03
C VAL A 263 7.27 -0.58 -13.27
N ALA A 264 8.47 0.00 -13.21
CA ALA A 264 9.42 -0.03 -14.32
C ALA A 264 9.81 -1.48 -14.68
N ALA A 265 10.12 -2.30 -13.67
CA ALA A 265 10.47 -3.71 -13.89
C ALA A 265 9.31 -4.52 -14.49
N MET A 266 8.07 -4.29 -14.03
CA MET A 266 6.88 -4.91 -14.63
C MET A 266 6.69 -4.46 -16.08
N PHE A 267 6.87 -3.16 -16.37
CA PHE A 267 6.73 -2.63 -17.73
C PHE A 267 7.80 -3.22 -18.67
N ASP A 268 9.04 -3.29 -18.23
CA ASP A 268 10.15 -3.91 -18.97
C ASP A 268 9.93 -5.41 -19.20
N ALA A 269 9.24 -6.08 -18.28
CA ALA A 269 8.81 -7.47 -18.44
C ALA A 269 7.64 -7.66 -19.40
N GLY A 270 7.05 -6.56 -19.93
CA GLY A 270 5.96 -6.59 -20.91
C GLY A 270 4.57 -6.32 -20.34
N VAL A 271 4.47 -5.85 -19.09
CA VAL A 271 3.18 -5.41 -18.52
C VAL A 271 2.83 -4.03 -19.06
N HIS A 272 1.84 -3.98 -19.94
CA HIS A 272 1.36 -2.72 -20.52
C HIS A 272 -0.05 -2.33 -20.08
N ASP A 273 -0.70 -3.15 -19.24
CA ASP A 273 -2.05 -2.93 -18.72
C ASP A 273 -2.04 -3.09 -17.21
N TYR A 274 -2.37 -2.02 -16.48
CA TYR A 274 -2.43 -1.98 -15.03
C TYR A 274 -3.88 -1.75 -14.58
N VAL A 275 -4.38 -2.60 -13.71
CA VAL A 275 -5.71 -2.49 -13.12
C VAL A 275 -5.58 -2.20 -11.63
N GLU A 276 -5.94 -0.98 -11.21
CA GLU A 276 -5.94 -0.59 -9.80
C GLU A 276 -7.30 -0.90 -9.18
N LEU A 277 -7.33 -1.77 -8.16
CA LEU A 277 -8.55 -2.16 -7.47
C LEU A 277 -8.68 -1.46 -6.12
N GLY A 278 -9.83 -0.84 -5.88
CA GLY A 278 -10.18 -0.20 -4.61
C GLY A 278 -9.57 1.19 -4.38
N GLY A 279 -8.96 1.79 -5.40
CA GLY A 279 -8.38 3.13 -5.31
C GLY A 279 -8.17 3.79 -6.67
N LYS A 280 -7.77 5.08 -6.63
CA LYS A 280 -7.43 5.89 -7.83
C LYS A 280 -6.14 6.69 -7.58
N VAL A 281 -5.16 6.09 -6.88
CA VAL A 281 -3.92 6.75 -6.46
C VAL A 281 -2.73 6.27 -7.27
N LEU A 282 -2.57 4.96 -7.44
CA LEU A 282 -1.40 4.36 -8.08
C LEU A 282 -1.37 4.59 -9.59
N GLY A 283 -2.54 4.68 -10.23
CA GLY A 283 -2.63 4.89 -11.67
C GLY A 283 -1.91 6.13 -12.16
N ALA A 284 -1.96 7.23 -11.41
CA ALA A 284 -1.22 8.44 -11.72
C ALA A 284 0.31 8.25 -11.61
N MET A 285 0.78 7.45 -10.65
CA MET A 285 2.19 7.11 -10.50
C MET A 285 2.64 6.22 -11.66
N VAL A 286 1.87 5.19 -12.02
CA VAL A 286 2.14 4.33 -13.18
C VAL A 286 2.31 5.16 -14.44
N LYS A 287 1.40 6.11 -14.71
CA LYS A 287 1.48 7.00 -15.88
C LYS A 287 2.72 7.88 -15.90
N ARG A 288 3.25 8.29 -14.75
CA ARG A 288 4.52 9.06 -14.67
C ARG A 288 5.76 8.18 -14.86
N ILE A 289 5.67 6.89 -14.50
CA ILE A 289 6.77 5.92 -14.65
C ILE A 289 6.78 5.34 -16.06
N ALA A 290 5.64 4.89 -16.54
CA ALA A 290 5.42 4.24 -17.83
C ALA A 290 4.27 4.95 -18.58
N PRO A 291 4.54 6.06 -19.29
CA PRO A 291 3.49 6.88 -19.93
C PRO A 291 2.64 6.11 -20.95
N ASP A 292 3.22 5.12 -21.61
CA ASP A 292 2.56 4.30 -22.62
C ASP A 292 1.70 3.16 -22.04
N ALA A 293 1.80 2.90 -20.73
CA ALA A 293 0.98 1.86 -20.08
C ALA A 293 -0.51 2.25 -20.04
N GLY A 294 -1.39 1.28 -20.28
CA GLY A 294 -2.81 1.38 -19.97
C GLY A 294 -3.03 1.35 -18.44
N VAL A 295 -3.93 2.17 -17.94
CA VAL A 295 -4.32 2.15 -16.52
C VAL A 295 -5.82 2.24 -16.41
N THR A 296 -6.41 1.31 -15.66
CA THR A 296 -7.83 1.30 -15.30
C THR A 296 -7.96 1.25 -13.80
N SER A 297 -8.68 2.20 -13.20
CA SER A 297 -8.99 2.18 -11.75
C SER A 297 -10.43 1.75 -11.53
N VAL A 298 -10.64 0.79 -10.62
CA VAL A 298 -11.93 0.14 -10.37
C VAL A 298 -12.31 0.30 -8.90
N VAL A 299 -13.35 1.06 -8.65
CA VAL A 299 -13.80 1.42 -7.29
C VAL A 299 -15.31 1.24 -7.12
N THR A 300 -16.08 1.47 -8.18
CA THR A 300 -17.56 1.46 -8.17
C THR A 300 -18.10 0.28 -8.97
N MET A 301 -19.41 0.01 -8.84
CA MET A 301 -20.07 -0.99 -9.67
C MET A 301 -19.98 -0.67 -11.18
N ASP A 302 -20.10 0.61 -11.53
CA ASP A 302 -19.96 1.05 -12.94
C ASP A 302 -18.53 0.77 -13.46
N ASP A 303 -17.50 0.99 -12.63
CA ASP A 303 -16.11 0.67 -12.99
C ASP A 303 -15.93 -0.87 -13.16
N ILE A 304 -16.58 -1.68 -12.32
CA ILE A 304 -16.58 -3.14 -12.40
C ILE A 304 -17.20 -3.60 -13.71
N GLU A 305 -18.41 -3.15 -14.01
CA GLU A 305 -19.10 -3.48 -15.26
C GLU A 305 -18.33 -3.04 -16.52
N ALA A 306 -17.65 -1.89 -16.44
CA ALA A 306 -16.82 -1.41 -17.54
C ALA A 306 -15.57 -2.30 -17.73
N LEU A 307 -14.93 -2.74 -16.66
CA LEU A 307 -13.78 -3.64 -16.72
C LEU A 307 -14.19 -5.02 -17.26
N GLU A 308 -15.32 -5.59 -16.81
CA GLU A 308 -15.84 -6.87 -17.29
C GLU A 308 -16.04 -6.89 -18.83
N LYS A 309 -16.52 -5.79 -19.38
CA LYS A 309 -16.70 -5.65 -20.84
C LYS A 309 -15.40 -5.51 -21.61
N ALA A 310 -14.31 -5.11 -20.92
CA ALA A 310 -12.99 -4.88 -21.52
C ALA A 310 -12.05 -6.09 -21.39
N LEU A 311 -12.36 -7.06 -20.54
CA LEU A 311 -11.55 -8.26 -20.24
C LEU A 311 -11.99 -9.49 -21.06
#